data_43821a246bb4938f79345c27d05a658f
#
_entry.id   43821a246bb4938f79345c27d05a658f
#
_cell.length_a   1.000
_cell.length_b   1.000
_cell.length_c   1.000
_cell.angle_alpha   90.00
_cell.angle_beta   90.00
_cell.angle_gamma   90.00
#
_symmetry.space_group_name_H-M   'P 1'
#
loop_
_entity.id
_entity.type
_entity.pdbx_description
1 polymer ?
#
loop_
_entity_poly.entity_id
_entity_poly.type
_entity_poly.pdbx_seq_one_letter_code
_entity_poly.pdbx_strand_id
1 'polypeptide(L)'
;MAQRETVVLTNMCMIYDHEGNVLVQDRLDPNWPGVTFPGGHVEPGESFTGAVIREVREETGLTIEAPRLCGLKQFWEDDGTRYIVILYKTDRFSGELRSSREGKVFWIKRADLPDCQLPVSFAEMLRVFEDDGVGELYSHWEDGAYLRELL
;
A
#
# COMPACT_ATOMS: atom_id res chain seq x y z
N MET A 1 -10.63 -31.07 3.77
CA MET A 1 -9.52 -30.31 4.35
C MET A 1 -9.25 -29.06 3.52
N ALA A 2 -9.00 -27.94 4.16
CA ALA A 2 -8.61 -26.74 3.46
C ALA A 2 -7.22 -26.92 2.81
N GLN A 3 -7.09 -26.48 1.57
CA GLN A 3 -5.79 -26.40 0.92
C GLN A 3 -4.97 -25.27 1.56
N ARG A 4 -3.68 -25.50 1.68
CA ARG A 4 -2.73 -24.50 2.18
C ARG A 4 -1.90 -23.96 1.02
N GLU A 5 -1.63 -22.69 1.05
CA GLU A 5 -0.72 -22.06 0.08
C GLU A 5 0.27 -21.14 0.81
N THR A 6 1.39 -20.88 0.16
CA THR A 6 2.38 -19.92 0.66
C THR A 6 1.93 -18.50 0.32
N VAL A 7 1.93 -17.64 1.31
CA VAL A 7 1.45 -16.25 1.18
C VAL A 7 2.46 -15.31 1.82
N VAL A 8 2.73 -14.19 1.17
CA VAL A 8 3.40 -13.03 1.77
C VAL A 8 2.34 -11.98 2.09
N LEU A 9 2.28 -11.55 3.34
CA LEU A 9 1.31 -10.56 3.82
C LEU A 9 1.99 -9.22 4.03
N THR A 10 1.51 -8.20 3.34
CA THR A 10 2.00 -6.83 3.44
C THR A 10 0.84 -5.86 3.59
N ASN A 11 1.17 -4.59 3.81
CA ASN A 11 0.18 -3.53 3.92
C ASN A 11 0.67 -2.25 3.25
N MET A 12 -0.26 -1.33 3.05
CA MET A 12 0.00 0.02 2.57
C MET A 12 -1.08 0.94 3.12
N CYS A 13 -0.72 2.16 3.48
CA CYS A 13 -1.66 3.12 4.05
C CYS A 13 -1.65 4.45 3.31
N MET A 14 -2.81 4.86 2.80
CA MET A 14 -3.03 6.22 2.33
C MET A 14 -3.36 7.12 3.52
N ILE A 15 -2.42 7.97 3.89
CA ILE A 15 -2.60 8.97 4.93
C ILE A 15 -2.91 10.30 4.25
N TYR A 16 -4.02 10.91 4.61
CA TYR A 16 -4.48 12.12 3.95
C TYR A 16 -4.95 13.16 4.97
N ASP A 17 -4.95 14.43 4.56
CA ASP A 17 -5.47 15.53 5.36
C ASP A 17 -6.74 16.10 4.71
N HIS A 18 -7.33 17.14 5.34
CA HIS A 18 -8.53 17.80 4.84
C HIS A 18 -8.24 18.94 3.87
N GLU A 19 -6.98 19.11 3.46
CA GLU A 19 -6.55 20.12 2.49
C GLU A 19 -6.22 19.51 1.13
N GLY A 20 -6.53 18.23 0.94
CA GLY A 20 -6.29 17.51 -0.31
C GLY A 20 -4.87 16.98 -0.47
N ASN A 21 -4.11 16.84 0.63
CA ASN A 21 -2.77 16.28 0.59
C ASN A 21 -2.77 14.80 0.97
N VAL A 22 -1.81 14.07 0.41
CA VAL A 22 -1.50 12.69 0.78
C VAL A 22 -0.02 12.57 1.14
N LEU A 23 0.28 11.68 2.09
CA LEU A 23 1.65 11.38 2.47
C LEU A 23 2.21 10.33 1.52
N VAL A 24 3.35 10.62 0.94
CA VAL A 24 4.02 9.72 0.01
C VAL A 24 5.45 9.44 0.45
N GLN A 25 5.99 8.34 -0.07
CA GLN A 25 7.35 7.92 0.11
C GLN A 25 8.00 7.74 -1.26
N ASP A 26 9.16 8.36 -1.46
CA ASP A 26 9.98 8.11 -2.64
C ASP A 26 10.86 6.89 -2.34
N ARG A 27 10.53 5.77 -2.97
CA ARG A 27 11.17 4.48 -2.68
C ARG A 27 12.59 4.44 -3.20
N LEU A 28 13.47 3.84 -2.39
CA LEU A 28 14.87 3.57 -2.77
C LEU A 28 15.04 2.17 -3.37
N ASP A 29 14.00 1.33 -3.33
CA ASP A 29 14.04 -0.03 -3.87
C ASP A 29 14.10 0.01 -5.42
N PRO A 30 15.20 -0.47 -6.04
CA PRO A 30 15.33 -0.44 -7.50
C PRO A 30 14.37 -1.39 -8.22
N ASN A 31 13.81 -2.38 -7.52
CA ASN A 31 12.87 -3.34 -8.11
C ASN A 31 11.46 -2.78 -8.25
N TRP A 32 11.11 -1.79 -7.44
CA TRP A 32 9.81 -1.12 -7.50
C TRP A 32 9.95 0.36 -7.16
N PRO A 33 10.65 1.12 -8.03
CA PRO A 33 10.94 2.53 -7.79
C PRO A 33 9.71 3.40 -8.00
N GLY A 34 9.78 4.61 -7.45
CA GLY A 34 8.76 5.63 -7.62
C GLY A 34 8.13 6.04 -6.30
N VAL A 35 7.15 6.91 -6.42
CA VAL A 35 6.41 7.47 -5.29
C VAL A 35 5.26 6.54 -4.93
N THR A 36 5.15 6.17 -3.67
CA THR A 36 4.11 5.27 -3.15
C THR A 36 3.62 5.75 -1.78
N PHE A 37 2.64 5.05 -1.22
CA PHE A 37 2.25 5.23 0.17
C PHE A 37 3.12 4.35 1.09
N PRO A 38 3.32 4.74 2.36
CA PRO A 38 4.08 3.93 3.30
C PRO A 38 3.37 2.62 3.63
N GLY A 39 4.14 1.62 3.97
CA GLY A 39 3.68 0.29 4.36
C GLY A 39 4.82 -0.71 4.38
N GLY A 40 4.54 -1.95 4.72
CA GLY A 40 5.54 -3.00 4.81
C GLY A 40 4.93 -4.36 5.13
N HIS A 41 5.75 -5.24 5.70
CA HIS A 41 5.37 -6.63 5.98
C HIS A 41 4.62 -6.77 7.30
N VAL A 42 3.65 -7.68 7.30
CA VAL A 42 3.02 -8.16 8.55
C VAL A 42 3.95 -9.19 9.19
N GLU A 43 4.31 -8.98 10.45
CA GLU A 43 5.15 -9.92 11.18
C GLU A 43 4.29 -11.02 11.82
N PRO A 44 4.87 -12.23 12.03
CA PRO A 44 4.16 -13.29 12.73
C PRO A 44 3.61 -12.84 14.09
N GLY A 45 2.34 -13.13 14.32
CA GLY A 45 1.68 -12.78 15.59
C GLY A 45 1.08 -11.37 15.64
N GLU A 46 1.34 -10.52 14.65
CA GLU A 46 0.70 -9.21 14.60
C GLU A 46 -0.72 -9.28 14.03
N SER A 47 -1.58 -8.40 14.52
CA SER A 47 -2.80 -8.07 13.77
C SER A 47 -2.45 -7.26 12.51
N PHE A 48 -3.30 -7.32 11.50
CA PHE A 48 -3.09 -6.52 10.30
C PHE A 48 -3.13 -5.02 10.59
N THR A 49 -4.04 -4.60 11.47
CA THR A 49 -4.14 -3.21 11.91
C THR A 49 -2.89 -2.77 12.69
N GLY A 50 -2.42 -3.60 13.61
CA GLY A 50 -1.19 -3.33 14.37
C GLY A 50 0.03 -3.23 13.47
N ALA A 51 0.12 -4.10 12.47
CA ALA A 51 1.24 -4.10 11.51
C ALA A 51 1.31 -2.80 10.71
N VAL A 52 0.19 -2.29 10.19
CA VAL A 52 0.20 -1.05 9.40
C VAL A 52 0.52 0.16 10.28
N ILE A 53 0.04 0.20 11.51
CA ILE A 53 0.38 1.27 12.46
C ILE A 53 1.88 1.27 12.75
N ARG A 54 2.47 0.10 12.99
CA ARG A 54 3.92 -0.04 13.24
C ARG A 54 4.73 0.38 12.02
N GLU A 55 4.41 -0.12 10.82
CA GLU A 55 5.16 0.20 9.60
C GLU A 55 5.11 1.69 9.27
N VAL A 56 3.95 2.32 9.37
CA VAL A 56 3.84 3.77 9.15
C VAL A 56 4.72 4.54 10.13
N ARG A 57 4.73 4.15 11.40
CA ARG A 57 5.56 4.81 12.40
C ARG A 57 7.06 4.64 12.11
N GLU A 58 7.49 3.44 11.73
CA GLU A 58 8.88 3.18 11.39
C GLU A 58 9.35 3.96 10.18
N GLU A 59 8.52 4.05 9.16
CA GLU A 59 8.88 4.70 7.89
C GLU A 59 8.70 6.21 7.89
N THR A 60 7.75 6.73 8.66
CA THR A 60 7.35 8.16 8.57
C THR A 60 7.49 8.95 9.86
N GLY A 61 7.61 8.28 10.99
CA GLY A 61 7.58 8.92 12.31
C GLY A 61 6.17 9.24 12.82
N LEU A 62 5.14 9.08 11.99
CA LEU A 62 3.77 9.37 12.38
C LEU A 62 3.12 8.18 13.06
N THR A 63 2.29 8.48 14.07
CA THR A 63 1.38 7.51 14.68
C THR A 63 0.00 7.72 14.07
N ILE A 64 -0.48 6.72 13.35
CA ILE A 64 -1.84 6.77 12.77
C ILE A 64 -2.84 6.14 13.72
N GLU A 65 -4.09 6.59 13.63
CA GLU A 65 -5.21 6.10 14.42
C GLU A 65 -6.32 5.63 13.50
N ALA A 66 -7.04 4.60 13.94
CA ALA A 66 -8.23 4.08 13.28
C ALA A 66 -8.07 3.88 11.77
N PRO A 67 -7.00 3.20 11.29
CA PRO A 67 -6.87 2.93 9.87
C PRO A 67 -8.06 2.09 9.39
N ARG A 68 -8.70 2.56 8.31
CA ARG A 68 -9.85 1.90 7.73
C ARG A 68 -9.40 0.99 6.60
N LEU A 69 -9.86 -0.26 6.61
CA LEU A 69 -9.60 -1.21 5.53
C LEU A 69 -10.34 -0.77 4.25
N CYS A 70 -9.59 -0.59 3.16
CA CYS A 70 -10.12 -0.22 1.86
C CYS A 70 -10.31 -1.43 0.96
N GLY A 71 -9.41 -2.39 1.02
CA GLY A 71 -9.41 -3.57 0.19
C GLY A 71 -8.03 -4.18 0.08
N LEU A 72 -7.81 -4.91 -1.01
CA LEU A 72 -6.61 -5.70 -1.23
C LEU A 72 -6.05 -5.47 -2.63
N LYS A 73 -4.72 -5.60 -2.73
CA LYS A 73 -4.04 -5.90 -3.98
C LYS A 73 -3.42 -7.27 -3.86
N GLN A 74 -3.54 -8.10 -4.88
CA GLN A 74 -2.87 -9.39 -4.89
C GLN A 74 -2.30 -9.74 -6.26
N PHE A 75 -1.23 -10.50 -6.25
CA PHE A 75 -0.59 -11.04 -7.43
C PHE A 75 0.19 -12.30 -7.05
N TRP A 76 0.73 -12.99 -8.04
CA TRP A 76 1.50 -14.21 -7.86
C TRP A 76 2.96 -13.94 -8.18
N GLU A 77 3.85 -14.42 -7.33
CA GLU A 77 5.28 -14.47 -7.62
C GLU A 77 5.59 -15.65 -8.52
N ASP A 78 6.77 -15.63 -9.15
CA ASP A 78 7.17 -16.67 -10.12
C ASP A 78 7.24 -18.08 -9.50
N ASP A 79 7.48 -18.19 -8.19
CA ASP A 79 7.51 -19.45 -7.46
C ASP A 79 6.13 -19.95 -7.03
N GLY A 80 5.06 -19.25 -7.39
CA GLY A 80 3.69 -19.58 -7.02
C GLY A 80 3.23 -19.03 -5.67
N THR A 81 4.07 -18.26 -4.99
CA THR A 81 3.68 -17.56 -3.75
C THR A 81 2.64 -16.49 -4.06
N ARG A 82 1.56 -16.44 -3.30
CA ARG A 82 0.58 -15.35 -3.37
C ARG A 82 1.09 -14.16 -2.57
N TYR A 83 1.17 -13.00 -3.20
CA TYR A 83 1.54 -11.76 -2.55
C TYR A 83 0.30 -10.90 -2.32
N ILE A 84 0.02 -10.57 -1.06
CA ILE A 84 -1.17 -9.80 -0.69
C ILE A 84 -0.73 -8.49 -0.05
N VAL A 85 -1.26 -7.38 -0.57
CA VAL A 85 -1.11 -6.05 0.03
C VAL A 85 -2.46 -5.62 0.59
N ILE A 86 -2.54 -5.47 1.90
CA ILE A 86 -3.74 -5.01 2.58
C ILE A 86 -3.73 -3.49 2.57
N LEU A 87 -4.76 -2.87 2.01
CA LEU A 87 -4.82 -1.44 1.75
C LEU A 87 -5.69 -0.73 2.78
N TYR A 88 -5.09 0.23 3.46
CA TYR A 88 -5.73 1.05 4.51
C TYR A 88 -5.69 2.52 4.17
N LYS A 89 -6.59 3.30 4.78
CA LYS A 89 -6.52 4.77 4.75
C LYS A 89 -6.89 5.36 6.11
N THR A 90 -6.34 6.54 6.41
CA THR A 90 -6.69 7.30 7.60
C THR A 90 -6.39 8.78 7.40
N ASP A 91 -7.19 9.62 8.03
CA ASP A 91 -6.97 11.07 8.17
C ASP A 91 -6.61 11.46 9.61
N ARG A 92 -6.39 10.44 10.47
CA ARG A 92 -6.07 10.65 11.89
C ARG A 92 -4.64 10.24 12.16
N PHE A 93 -3.80 11.21 12.45
CA PHE A 93 -2.39 10.98 12.71
C PHE A 93 -1.83 12.07 13.62
N SER A 94 -0.71 11.78 14.26
CA SER A 94 0.03 12.68 15.12
C SER A 94 1.53 12.37 15.03
N GLY A 95 2.33 13.20 15.65
CA GLY A 95 3.77 13.03 15.67
C GLY A 95 4.48 13.92 14.67
N GLU A 96 5.78 13.69 14.52
CA GLU A 96 6.67 14.48 13.68
C GLU A 96 7.14 13.65 12.49
N LEU A 97 6.95 14.20 11.27
CA LEU A 97 7.34 13.54 10.03
C LEU A 97 8.86 13.45 9.94
N ARG A 98 9.36 12.25 9.66
CA ARG A 98 10.79 12.00 9.41
C ARG A 98 10.96 10.88 8.39
N SER A 99 11.96 11.02 7.54
CA SER A 99 12.32 9.98 6.57
C SER A 99 13.07 8.83 7.24
N SER A 100 13.06 7.67 6.60
CA SER A 100 13.74 6.47 7.05
C SER A 100 14.68 5.93 5.97
N ARG A 101 15.26 4.75 6.21
CA ARG A 101 16.08 4.04 5.23
C ARG A 101 15.29 3.57 4.00
N GLU A 102 13.96 3.42 4.14
CA GLU A 102 13.07 3.00 3.06
C GLU A 102 12.86 4.08 2.01
N GLY A 103 13.06 5.35 2.37
CA GLY A 103 12.95 6.46 1.47
C GLY A 103 12.55 7.76 2.14
N LYS A 104 12.56 8.83 1.35
CA LYS A 104 12.13 10.14 1.78
C LYS A 104 10.61 10.20 1.80
N VAL A 105 10.02 10.73 2.88
CA VAL A 105 8.58 10.91 3.02
C VAL A 105 8.23 12.41 2.99
N PHE A 106 7.14 12.74 2.31
CA PHE A 106 6.70 14.12 2.15
C PHE A 106 5.23 14.19 1.75
N TRP A 107 4.62 15.34 1.99
CA TRP A 107 3.24 15.63 1.59
C TRP A 107 3.18 16.19 0.19
N ILE A 108 2.23 15.72 -0.62
CA ILE A 108 1.90 16.31 -1.92
C ILE A 108 0.40 16.45 -2.06
N LYS A 109 -0.02 17.29 -2.99
CA LYS A 109 -1.44 17.33 -3.38
C LYS A 109 -1.82 16.00 -4.04
N ARG A 110 -2.96 15.44 -3.65
CA ARG A 110 -3.49 14.22 -4.29
C ARG A 110 -3.63 14.41 -5.80
N ALA A 111 -4.02 15.62 -6.25
CA ALA A 111 -4.17 15.95 -7.66
C ALA A 111 -2.85 15.89 -8.45
N ASP A 112 -1.72 16.07 -7.79
CA ASP A 112 -0.39 16.05 -8.41
C ASP A 112 0.21 14.65 -8.50
N LEU A 113 -0.40 13.67 -7.86
CA LEU A 113 0.12 12.30 -7.84
C LEU A 113 0.31 11.70 -9.23
N PRO A 114 -0.60 11.90 -10.22
CA PRO A 114 -0.39 11.40 -11.57
C PRO A 114 0.84 11.97 -12.29
N ASP A 115 1.35 13.12 -11.85
CA ASP A 115 2.54 13.75 -12.43
C ASP A 115 3.85 13.19 -11.86
N CYS A 116 3.77 12.36 -10.83
CA CYS A 116 4.92 11.69 -10.23
C CYS A 116 5.25 10.41 -11.00
N GLN A 117 6.50 9.95 -10.86
CA GLN A 117 6.84 8.60 -11.25
C GLN A 117 6.14 7.62 -10.29
N LEU A 118 5.18 6.87 -10.79
CA LEU A 118 4.44 5.89 -10.02
C LEU A 118 4.92 4.47 -10.33
N PRO A 119 5.03 3.60 -9.31
CA PRO A 119 5.32 2.19 -9.56
C PRO A 119 4.23 1.52 -10.41
N VAL A 120 4.60 0.42 -11.04
CA VAL A 120 3.67 -0.38 -11.84
C VAL A 120 2.43 -0.73 -11.00
N SER A 121 1.25 -0.57 -11.58
CA SER A 121 -0.07 -0.83 -10.99
C SER A 121 -0.52 0.12 -9.87
N PHE A 122 0.28 1.12 -9.51
CA PHE A 122 -0.10 2.04 -8.44
C PHE A 122 -1.34 2.88 -8.81
N ALA A 123 -1.44 3.31 -10.07
CA ALA A 123 -2.59 4.09 -10.53
C ALA A 123 -3.90 3.29 -10.41
N GLU A 124 -3.88 2.01 -10.75
CA GLU A 124 -5.05 1.13 -10.57
C GLU A 124 -5.34 0.89 -9.09
N MET A 125 -4.29 0.73 -8.29
CA MET A 125 -4.42 0.52 -6.84
C MET A 125 -5.09 1.71 -6.13
N LEU A 126 -4.87 2.94 -6.62
CA LEU A 126 -5.54 4.14 -6.10
C LEU A 126 -7.07 4.00 -6.13
N ARG A 127 -7.62 3.31 -7.11
CA ARG A 127 -9.05 3.06 -7.19
C ARG A 127 -9.58 2.29 -5.98
N VAL A 128 -8.80 1.34 -5.45
CA VAL A 128 -9.19 0.59 -4.25
C VAL A 128 -9.23 1.51 -3.03
N PHE A 129 -8.30 2.44 -2.90
CA PHE A 129 -8.30 3.40 -1.79
C PHE A 129 -9.46 4.40 -1.85
N GLU A 130 -9.86 4.81 -3.05
CA GLU A 130 -10.72 5.98 -3.24
C GLU A 130 -12.15 5.65 -3.66
N ASP A 131 -12.40 4.47 -4.22
CA ASP A 131 -13.71 4.04 -4.70
C ASP A 131 -14.25 2.92 -3.80
N ASP A 132 -15.28 3.22 -3.01
CA ASP A 132 -15.90 2.25 -2.10
C ASP A 132 -16.57 1.07 -2.83
N GLY A 133 -16.82 1.20 -4.13
CA GLY A 133 -17.33 0.12 -4.97
C GLY A 133 -16.28 -0.87 -5.48
N VAL A 134 -14.99 -0.60 -5.20
CA VAL A 134 -13.86 -1.42 -5.63
C VAL A 134 -13.12 -1.91 -4.39
N GLY A 135 -13.03 -3.23 -4.21
CA GLY A 135 -12.38 -3.83 -3.04
C GLY A 135 -11.09 -4.57 -3.34
N GLU A 136 -10.78 -4.79 -4.61
CA GLU A 136 -9.64 -5.63 -4.96
C GLU A 136 -9.00 -5.21 -6.27
N LEU A 137 -7.67 -5.20 -6.31
CA LEU A 137 -6.88 -5.21 -7.53
C LEU A 137 -6.25 -6.59 -7.66
N TYR A 138 -6.71 -7.36 -8.62
CA TYR A 138 -6.24 -8.72 -8.89
C TYR A 138 -5.39 -8.76 -10.15
N SER A 139 -4.11 -9.12 -10.02
CA SER A 139 -3.17 -9.25 -11.13
C SER A 139 -2.81 -10.71 -11.33
N HIS A 140 -2.99 -11.20 -12.57
CA HIS A 140 -2.79 -12.63 -12.88
C HIS A 140 -2.47 -12.85 -14.35
N TRP A 141 -1.97 -14.05 -14.66
CA TRP A 141 -1.78 -14.52 -16.03
C TRP A 141 -3.02 -15.29 -16.47
N GLU A 142 -3.51 -14.97 -17.65
CA GLU A 142 -4.62 -15.70 -18.31
C GLU A 142 -4.34 -15.76 -19.80
N ASP A 143 -4.33 -16.98 -20.36
CA ASP A 143 -4.09 -17.23 -21.79
C ASP A 143 -2.83 -16.53 -22.33
N GLY A 144 -1.75 -16.49 -21.54
CA GLY A 144 -0.48 -15.88 -21.91
C GLY A 144 -0.43 -14.36 -21.78
N ALA A 145 -1.48 -13.73 -21.29
CA ALA A 145 -1.54 -12.30 -21.03
C ALA A 145 -1.56 -12.01 -19.53
N TYR A 146 -0.82 -10.97 -19.12
CA TYR A 146 -0.85 -10.49 -17.73
C TYR A 146 -1.96 -9.44 -17.59
N LEU A 147 -2.97 -9.77 -16.80
CA LEU A 147 -4.16 -8.96 -16.61
C LEU A 147 -4.20 -8.33 -15.23
N ARG A 148 -4.80 -7.13 -15.16
CA ARG A 148 -5.14 -6.47 -13.90
C ARG A 148 -6.63 -6.18 -13.90
N GLU A 149 -7.32 -6.67 -12.88
CA GLU A 149 -8.76 -6.52 -12.74
C GLU A 149 -9.07 -5.76 -11.46
N LEU A 150 -9.96 -4.78 -11.57
CA LEU A 150 -10.55 -4.09 -10.41
C LEU A 150 -11.91 -4.73 -10.11
N LEU A 151 -12.02 -5.32 -8.92
CA LEU A 151 -13.18 -6.10 -8.51
C LEU A 151 -13.85 -5.53 -7.26
#